data_4b8d8000095c58ffd60a71ea76c2b6f7
#
_entry.id   4b8d8000095c58ffd60a71ea76c2b6f7
#
_cell.length_a   1.000
_cell.length_b   1.000
_cell.length_c   1.000
_cell.angle_alpha   90.00
_cell.angle_beta   90.00
_cell.angle_gamma   90.00
#
_symmetry.space_group_name_H-M   'P 1'
#
loop_
_entity.id
_entity.type
_entity.pdbx_description
1 polymer ?
#
loop_
_entity_poly.entity_id
_entity_poly.type
_entity_poly.pdbx_seq_one_letter_code
_entity_poly.pdbx_strand_id
1 'polypeptide(L)'
;MSENTRPLALVTGASSGIGLAYARALARRGCDLLLVGRRLPRLEEAAGELRGAGARAEVVVADLGRTDGIDAIAALCRERPVDLLVNNAGVAHYMRFAELPPDRLDELLQVNTVAVVKLARAAVAGMLPRGRGAIINVASLLAFSGPMRLPQLPARAIYAGTKAFMVAFTQVLAAELAGTGLKLQVVCPGIVVSEFHTRQGLDPSGWPRLSAEDLVRGSLADLDAGVLVSVPTLEDPAVFGEVEAAQAKLLSQSLRPALATRYGQP
;
A
#
# COMPACT_ATOMS: atom_id res chain seq x y z
N MET A 1 -19.98 -25.62 18.00
CA MET A 1 -19.54 -24.35 18.64
C MET A 1 -18.39 -23.84 17.79
N SER A 2 -18.60 -22.83 16.95
CA SER A 2 -17.48 -22.24 16.18
C SER A 2 -16.59 -21.54 17.19
N GLU A 3 -15.33 -21.99 17.32
CA GLU A 3 -14.31 -21.21 17.99
C GLU A 3 -14.32 -19.84 17.38
N ASN A 4 -14.57 -18.83 18.20
CA ASN A 4 -14.56 -17.41 17.79
C ASN A 4 -13.10 -17.02 17.54
N THR A 5 -12.56 -17.50 16.41
CA THR A 5 -11.15 -17.23 16.02
C THR A 5 -11.05 -15.76 15.63
N ARG A 6 -10.15 -15.03 16.32
CA ARG A 6 -9.85 -13.62 16.01
C ARG A 6 -9.35 -13.52 14.58
N PRO A 7 -9.76 -12.49 13.81
CA PRO A 7 -9.22 -12.27 12.46
C PRO A 7 -7.70 -12.13 12.49
N LEU A 8 -7.02 -12.70 11.50
CA LEU A 8 -5.56 -12.60 11.37
C LEU A 8 -5.19 -11.50 10.38
N ALA A 9 -4.41 -10.52 10.82
CA ALA A 9 -3.90 -9.46 9.98
C ALA A 9 -2.37 -9.58 9.79
N LEU A 10 -1.91 -9.52 8.54
CA LEU A 10 -0.50 -9.45 8.19
C LEU A 10 -0.15 -8.02 7.78
N VAL A 11 0.82 -7.42 8.46
CA VAL A 11 1.27 -6.04 8.21
C VAL A 11 2.73 -6.03 7.82
N THR A 12 3.04 -5.59 6.59
CA THR A 12 4.42 -5.40 6.15
C THR A 12 4.95 -4.01 6.54
N GLY A 13 6.24 -3.92 6.87
CA GLY A 13 6.84 -2.69 7.37
C GLY A 13 6.31 -2.28 8.76
N ALA A 14 5.91 -3.25 9.58
CA ALA A 14 5.25 -3.05 10.87
C ALA A 14 6.16 -2.47 11.98
N SER A 15 7.43 -2.29 11.72
CA SER A 15 8.42 -1.87 12.74
C SER A 15 8.40 -0.36 13.07
N SER A 16 7.63 0.48 12.36
CA SER A 16 7.52 1.93 12.60
C SER A 16 6.43 2.58 11.73
N GLY A 17 6.12 3.85 12.01
CA GLY A 17 5.29 4.73 11.17
C GLY A 17 3.92 4.14 10.87
N ILE A 18 3.50 4.21 9.61
CA ILE A 18 2.16 3.79 9.16
C ILE A 18 1.91 2.30 9.45
N GLY A 19 2.91 1.42 9.23
CA GLY A 19 2.76 -0.01 9.49
C GLY A 19 2.52 -0.33 10.96
N LEU A 20 3.25 0.33 11.87
CA LEU A 20 3.03 0.18 13.31
C LEU A 20 1.66 0.74 13.74
N ALA A 21 1.26 1.88 13.17
CA ALA A 21 -0.07 2.45 13.41
C ALA A 21 -1.21 1.50 12.96
N TYR A 22 -1.06 0.84 11.79
CA TYR A 22 -2.01 -0.21 11.38
C TYR A 22 -2.02 -1.38 12.37
N ALA A 23 -0.85 -1.89 12.78
CA ALA A 23 -0.78 -2.98 13.73
C ALA A 23 -1.52 -2.65 15.04
N ARG A 24 -1.29 -1.45 15.59
CA ARG A 24 -1.99 -0.96 16.78
C ARG A 24 -3.51 -0.84 16.58
N ALA A 25 -3.94 -0.27 15.46
CA ALA A 25 -5.35 -0.08 15.16
C ALA A 25 -6.08 -1.43 14.98
N LEU A 26 -5.44 -2.38 14.29
CA LEU A 26 -6.00 -3.72 14.05
C LEU A 26 -6.04 -4.56 15.33
N ALA A 27 -5.03 -4.44 16.21
CA ALA A 27 -5.06 -5.05 17.55
C ALA A 27 -6.27 -4.56 18.36
N ARG A 28 -6.52 -3.23 18.36
CA ARG A 28 -7.72 -2.65 19.02
C ARG A 28 -9.03 -3.12 18.39
N ARG A 29 -9.04 -3.48 17.10
CA ARG A 29 -10.19 -4.11 16.42
C ARG A 29 -10.31 -5.61 16.68
N GLY A 30 -9.46 -6.17 17.54
CA GLY A 30 -9.51 -7.58 17.94
C GLY A 30 -8.79 -8.53 16.98
N CYS A 31 -7.95 -8.06 16.07
CA CYS A 31 -7.14 -8.91 15.21
C CYS A 31 -5.93 -9.50 15.95
N ASP A 32 -5.55 -10.71 15.58
CA ASP A 32 -4.21 -11.26 15.81
C ASP A 32 -3.28 -10.77 14.67
N LEU A 33 -1.98 -10.60 14.94
CA LEU A 33 -1.04 -9.89 14.08
C LEU A 33 0.15 -10.74 13.64
N LEU A 34 0.48 -10.69 12.34
CA LEU A 34 1.79 -11.07 11.79
C LEU A 34 2.54 -9.77 11.42
N LEU A 35 3.58 -9.46 12.19
CA LEU A 35 4.37 -8.23 12.03
C LEU A 35 5.60 -8.52 11.17
N VAL A 36 5.59 -8.07 9.91
CA VAL A 36 6.66 -8.35 8.96
C VAL A 36 7.58 -7.15 8.79
N GLY A 37 8.90 -7.37 8.82
CA GLY A 37 9.91 -6.35 8.57
C GLY A 37 11.33 -6.87 8.71
N ARG A 38 12.32 -5.99 8.53
CA ARG A 38 13.75 -6.36 8.58
C ARG A 38 14.39 -6.21 9.96
N ARG A 39 13.82 -5.39 10.84
CA ARG A 39 14.44 -4.95 12.09
C ARG A 39 13.85 -5.73 13.27
N LEU A 40 14.44 -6.89 13.58
CA LEU A 40 13.97 -7.75 14.67
C LEU A 40 13.76 -6.99 16.00
N PRO A 41 14.70 -6.17 16.51
CA PRO A 41 14.49 -5.49 17.80
C PRO A 41 13.26 -4.58 17.80
N ARG A 42 13.02 -3.85 16.71
CA ARG A 42 11.87 -2.95 16.58
C ARG A 42 10.55 -3.73 16.43
N LEU A 43 10.58 -4.87 15.76
CA LEU A 43 9.40 -5.73 15.64
C LEU A 43 9.04 -6.37 16.97
N GLU A 44 10.04 -6.82 17.76
CA GLU A 44 9.79 -7.37 19.09
C GLU A 44 9.30 -6.30 20.08
N GLU A 45 9.81 -5.08 20.03
CA GLU A 45 9.29 -3.93 20.77
C GLU A 45 7.79 -3.72 20.46
N ALA A 46 7.44 -3.65 19.17
CA ALA A 46 6.06 -3.50 18.73
C ALA A 46 5.18 -4.68 19.15
N ALA A 47 5.68 -5.91 18.99
CA ALA A 47 4.95 -7.11 19.40
C ALA A 47 4.73 -7.16 20.92
N GLY A 48 5.73 -6.76 21.70
CA GLY A 48 5.62 -6.66 23.17
C GLY A 48 4.53 -5.68 23.61
N GLU A 49 4.49 -4.50 22.99
CA GLU A 49 3.42 -3.49 23.20
C GLU A 49 2.04 -4.09 22.91
N LEU A 50 1.87 -4.72 21.74
CA LEU A 50 0.59 -5.27 21.30
C LEU A 50 0.15 -6.45 22.17
N ARG A 51 1.08 -7.32 22.58
CA ARG A 51 0.80 -8.42 23.52
C ARG A 51 0.38 -7.90 24.90
N GLY A 52 1.03 -6.82 25.37
CA GLY A 52 0.64 -6.12 26.61
C GLY A 52 -0.76 -5.53 26.54
N ALA A 53 -1.26 -5.18 25.35
CA ALA A 53 -2.62 -4.74 25.10
C ALA A 53 -3.62 -5.89 24.81
N GLY A 54 -3.20 -7.15 24.97
CA GLY A 54 -4.05 -8.34 24.85
C GLY A 54 -4.22 -8.90 23.43
N ALA A 55 -3.46 -8.42 22.44
CA ALA A 55 -3.41 -9.01 21.10
C ALA A 55 -2.40 -10.16 21.06
N ARG A 56 -2.62 -11.15 20.18
CA ARG A 56 -1.56 -12.07 19.77
C ARG A 56 -0.77 -11.41 18.64
N ALA A 57 0.54 -11.26 18.82
CA ALA A 57 1.42 -10.66 17.82
C ALA A 57 2.65 -11.56 17.61
N GLU A 58 2.83 -12.02 16.39
CA GLU A 58 3.95 -12.85 15.94
C GLU A 58 4.88 -12.00 15.08
N VAL A 59 6.18 -12.10 15.30
CA VAL A 59 7.20 -11.39 14.52
C VAL A 59 7.73 -12.30 13.43
N VAL A 60 7.77 -11.77 12.21
CA VAL A 60 8.34 -12.45 11.04
C VAL A 60 9.40 -11.56 10.41
N VAL A 61 10.65 -11.94 10.53
CA VAL A 61 11.78 -11.20 9.93
C VAL A 61 11.91 -11.59 8.48
N ALA A 62 11.70 -10.63 7.57
CA ALA A 62 11.88 -10.83 6.15
C ALA A 62 12.33 -9.53 5.45
N ASP A 63 13.21 -9.66 4.45
CA ASP A 63 13.58 -8.57 3.56
C ASP A 63 12.81 -8.67 2.24
N LEU A 64 11.83 -7.79 2.07
CA LEU A 64 11.02 -7.72 0.84
C LEU A 64 11.76 -7.10 -0.36
N GLY A 65 13.00 -6.65 -0.20
CA GLY A 65 13.92 -6.34 -1.28
C GLY A 65 14.55 -7.57 -1.92
N ARG A 66 14.32 -8.77 -1.36
CA ARG A 66 14.86 -10.06 -1.80
C ARG A 66 13.76 -11.04 -2.15
N THR A 67 13.97 -11.84 -3.19
CA THR A 67 12.98 -12.82 -3.65
C THR A 67 12.66 -13.86 -2.59
N ASP A 68 13.68 -14.37 -1.89
CA ASP A 68 13.52 -15.35 -0.81
C ASP A 68 12.64 -14.81 0.34
N GLY A 69 12.84 -13.54 0.73
CA GLY A 69 12.00 -12.89 1.74
C GLY A 69 10.55 -12.72 1.28
N ILE A 70 10.33 -12.32 0.03
CA ILE A 70 8.98 -12.21 -0.55
C ILE A 70 8.30 -13.57 -0.58
N ASP A 71 8.98 -14.61 -1.06
CA ASP A 71 8.42 -15.94 -1.22
C ASP A 71 8.08 -16.59 0.14
N ALA A 72 8.89 -16.35 1.18
CA ALA A 72 8.60 -16.77 2.55
C ALA A 72 7.29 -16.15 3.08
N ILE A 73 7.09 -14.84 2.89
CA ILE A 73 5.84 -14.18 3.33
C ILE A 73 4.64 -14.60 2.47
N ALA A 74 4.84 -14.79 1.17
CA ALA A 74 3.79 -15.33 0.30
C ALA A 74 3.36 -16.75 0.69
N ALA A 75 4.29 -17.60 1.17
CA ALA A 75 3.98 -18.90 1.74
C ALA A 75 3.09 -18.77 2.98
N LEU A 76 3.46 -17.89 3.93
CA LEU A 76 2.62 -17.60 5.11
C LEU A 76 1.20 -17.15 4.73
N CYS A 77 1.05 -16.31 3.70
CA CYS A 77 -0.27 -15.89 3.22
C CYS A 77 -1.12 -17.04 2.67
N ARG A 78 -0.49 -18.12 2.17
CA ARG A 78 -1.19 -19.33 1.70
C ARG A 78 -1.51 -20.31 2.81
N GLU A 79 -0.59 -20.46 3.76
CA GLU A 79 -0.66 -21.47 4.85
C GLU A 79 -1.51 -21.01 6.03
N ARG A 80 -1.61 -19.69 6.24
CA ARG A 80 -2.34 -19.11 7.36
C ARG A 80 -3.64 -18.45 6.84
N PRO A 81 -4.72 -18.49 7.62
CA PRO A 81 -5.99 -17.86 7.23
C PRO A 81 -5.93 -16.34 7.40
N VAL A 82 -5.06 -15.66 6.65
CA VAL A 82 -4.94 -14.20 6.67
C VAL A 82 -6.26 -13.58 6.21
N ASP A 83 -6.91 -12.79 7.08
CA ASP A 83 -8.15 -12.09 6.80
C ASP A 83 -7.91 -10.65 6.34
N LEU A 84 -6.78 -10.04 6.71
CA LEU A 84 -6.37 -8.71 6.26
C LEU A 84 -4.88 -8.68 5.93
N LEU A 85 -4.55 -8.29 4.70
CA LEU A 85 -3.17 -8.00 4.28
C LEU A 85 -2.98 -6.48 4.18
N VAL A 86 -1.99 -5.94 4.89
CA VAL A 86 -1.54 -4.54 4.73
C VAL A 86 -0.16 -4.52 4.07
N ASN A 87 -0.12 -4.26 2.77
CA ASN A 87 1.09 -4.00 2.00
C ASN A 87 1.54 -2.56 2.25
N ASN A 88 2.28 -2.35 3.35
CA ASN A 88 2.77 -1.03 3.74
C ASN A 88 4.28 -0.86 3.57
N ALA A 89 5.08 -1.94 3.59
CA ALA A 89 6.52 -1.83 3.37
C ALA A 89 6.82 -1.08 2.07
N GLY A 90 7.77 -0.14 2.12
CA GLY A 90 8.13 0.68 0.98
C GLY A 90 9.45 1.39 1.17
N VAL A 91 10.11 1.73 0.06
CA VAL A 91 11.31 2.55 -0.01
C VAL A 91 11.13 3.63 -1.08
N ALA A 92 11.88 4.74 -1.00
CA ALA A 92 11.71 5.85 -1.94
C ALA A 92 12.95 6.13 -2.80
N HIS A 93 14.14 6.21 -2.22
CA HIS A 93 15.38 6.58 -2.90
C HIS A 93 15.20 7.80 -3.80
N TYR A 94 14.85 8.95 -3.20
CA TYR A 94 14.63 10.21 -3.91
C TYR A 94 15.94 10.72 -4.53
N MET A 95 16.09 10.47 -5.84
CA MET A 95 17.30 10.78 -6.61
C MET A 95 16.94 10.97 -8.07
N ARG A 96 17.75 11.72 -8.82
CA ARG A 96 17.59 11.82 -10.27
C ARG A 96 17.77 10.44 -10.90
N PHE A 97 16.94 10.14 -11.89
CA PHE A 97 16.92 8.80 -12.49
C PHE A 97 18.30 8.35 -13.02
N ALA A 98 19.02 9.27 -13.67
CA ALA A 98 20.36 8.97 -14.21
C ALA A 98 21.43 8.74 -13.13
N GLU A 99 21.16 9.14 -11.89
CA GLU A 99 22.10 9.04 -10.77
C GLU A 99 21.73 7.89 -9.82
N LEU A 100 20.56 7.27 -10.01
CA LEU A 100 20.07 6.21 -9.14
C LEU A 100 20.89 4.93 -9.35
N PRO A 101 21.59 4.42 -8.31
CA PRO A 101 22.34 3.18 -8.41
C PRO A 101 21.46 1.98 -8.76
N PRO A 102 21.96 1.01 -9.55
CA PRO A 102 21.17 -0.16 -9.96
C PRO A 102 20.59 -0.96 -8.79
N ASP A 103 21.34 -1.15 -7.72
CA ASP A 103 20.89 -1.87 -6.52
C ASP A 103 19.71 -1.15 -5.81
N ARG A 104 19.72 0.19 -5.83
CA ARG A 104 18.62 1.00 -5.28
C ARG A 104 17.39 0.98 -6.18
N LEU A 105 17.60 0.96 -7.50
CA LEU A 105 16.53 0.77 -8.46
C LEU A 105 15.84 -0.59 -8.24
N ASP A 106 16.65 -1.66 -8.13
CA ASP A 106 16.14 -3.02 -7.91
C ASP A 106 15.38 -3.13 -6.58
N GLU A 107 15.91 -2.56 -5.48
CA GLU A 107 15.22 -2.52 -4.19
C GLU A 107 13.86 -1.82 -4.30
N LEU A 108 13.78 -0.67 -5.01
CA LEU A 108 12.53 0.06 -5.24
C LEU A 108 11.48 -0.82 -5.94
N LEU A 109 11.88 -1.48 -7.02
CA LEU A 109 10.98 -2.34 -7.79
C LEU A 109 10.56 -3.56 -7.00
N GLN A 110 11.50 -4.21 -6.31
CA GLN A 110 11.21 -5.41 -5.51
C GLN A 110 10.24 -5.09 -4.38
N VAL A 111 10.51 -4.08 -3.57
CA VAL A 111 9.70 -3.76 -2.39
C VAL A 111 8.35 -3.16 -2.78
N ASN A 112 8.36 -2.17 -3.69
CA ASN A 112 7.14 -1.38 -3.96
C ASN A 112 6.22 -2.01 -5.01
N THR A 113 6.68 -2.98 -5.80
CA THR A 113 5.86 -3.61 -6.85
C THR A 113 5.83 -5.12 -6.72
N VAL A 114 6.96 -5.81 -6.85
CA VAL A 114 7.01 -7.28 -6.89
C VAL A 114 6.44 -7.89 -5.62
N ALA A 115 6.88 -7.41 -4.45
CA ALA A 115 6.37 -7.86 -3.15
C ALA A 115 4.86 -7.65 -3.06
N VAL A 116 4.36 -6.45 -3.38
CA VAL A 116 2.92 -6.12 -3.31
C VAL A 116 2.09 -7.09 -4.13
N VAL A 117 2.49 -7.35 -5.38
CA VAL A 117 1.76 -8.26 -6.29
C VAL A 117 1.80 -9.70 -5.80
N LYS A 118 2.98 -10.21 -5.42
CA LYS A 118 3.14 -11.60 -4.97
C LYS A 118 2.37 -11.85 -3.67
N LEU A 119 2.41 -10.93 -2.71
CA LEU A 119 1.70 -11.06 -1.44
C LEU A 119 0.19 -10.93 -1.66
N ALA A 120 -0.28 -9.96 -2.46
CA ALA A 120 -1.69 -9.84 -2.81
C ALA A 120 -2.23 -11.12 -3.47
N ARG A 121 -1.50 -11.67 -4.46
CA ARG A 121 -1.88 -12.93 -5.11
C ARG A 121 -1.99 -14.09 -4.14
N ALA A 122 -1.02 -14.21 -3.22
CA ALA A 122 -1.02 -15.28 -2.22
C ALA A 122 -2.19 -15.12 -1.23
N ALA A 123 -2.47 -13.90 -0.77
CA ALA A 123 -3.59 -13.62 0.12
C ALA A 123 -4.95 -13.87 -0.56
N VAL A 124 -5.13 -13.40 -1.81
CA VAL A 124 -6.36 -13.62 -2.59
C VAL A 124 -6.64 -15.12 -2.73
N ALA A 125 -5.63 -15.94 -3.03
CA ALA A 125 -5.80 -17.40 -3.14
C ALA A 125 -6.35 -18.05 -1.85
N GLY A 126 -5.95 -17.53 -0.69
CA GLY A 126 -6.47 -17.98 0.60
C GLY A 126 -7.82 -17.38 0.98
N MET A 127 -8.11 -16.15 0.55
CA MET A 127 -9.34 -15.41 0.87
C MET A 127 -10.54 -15.83 0.03
N LEU A 128 -10.35 -16.09 -1.28
CA LEU A 128 -11.41 -16.43 -2.23
C LEU A 128 -12.27 -17.62 -1.78
N PRO A 129 -11.69 -18.77 -1.36
CA PRO A 129 -12.52 -19.91 -0.91
C PRO A 129 -13.33 -19.61 0.34
N ARG A 130 -12.91 -18.62 1.14
CA ARG A 130 -13.62 -18.19 2.35
C ARG A 130 -14.70 -17.12 2.07
N GLY A 131 -14.72 -16.55 0.86
CA GLY A 131 -15.64 -15.47 0.47
C GLY A 131 -15.49 -14.21 1.31
N ARG A 132 -14.35 -14.02 1.98
CA ARG A 132 -14.06 -12.88 2.84
C ARG A 132 -12.57 -12.60 2.95
N GLY A 133 -12.23 -11.35 3.16
CA GLY A 133 -10.87 -10.87 3.37
C GLY A 133 -10.73 -9.43 2.89
N ALA A 134 -9.62 -8.80 3.25
CA ALA A 134 -9.32 -7.45 2.78
C ALA A 134 -7.82 -7.28 2.46
N ILE A 135 -7.53 -6.42 1.49
CA ILE A 135 -6.17 -6.02 1.14
C ILE A 135 -6.10 -4.50 1.13
N ILE A 136 -5.16 -3.94 1.89
CA ILE A 136 -4.82 -2.52 1.88
C ILE A 136 -3.42 -2.37 1.28
N ASN A 137 -3.31 -1.63 0.18
CA ASN A 137 -2.05 -1.27 -0.44
C ASN A 137 -1.71 0.19 -0.11
N VAL A 138 -0.57 0.44 0.56
CA VAL A 138 -0.14 1.80 0.93
C VAL A 138 0.68 2.41 -0.21
N ALA A 139 0.02 3.22 -1.03
CA ALA A 139 0.62 3.96 -2.14
C ALA A 139 1.20 5.32 -1.68
N SER A 140 0.88 6.40 -2.36
CA SER A 140 1.26 7.78 -2.04
C SER A 140 0.48 8.74 -2.93
N LEU A 141 0.23 9.98 -2.49
CA LEU A 141 -0.23 11.06 -3.37
C LEU A 141 0.72 11.33 -4.55
N LEU A 142 2.01 10.97 -4.42
CA LEU A 142 2.96 11.08 -5.52
C LEU A 142 2.65 10.14 -6.70
N ALA A 143 1.75 9.17 -6.53
CA ALA A 143 1.19 8.38 -7.63
C ALA A 143 0.53 9.25 -8.72
N PHE A 144 -0.03 10.39 -8.33
CA PHE A 144 -0.74 11.32 -9.21
C PHE A 144 0.12 12.51 -9.66
N SER A 145 1.41 12.56 -9.27
CA SER A 145 2.28 13.71 -9.49
C SER A 145 3.04 13.71 -10.83
N GLY A 146 2.74 12.78 -11.74
CA GLY A 146 3.50 12.62 -12.99
C GLY A 146 3.68 13.91 -13.82
N PRO A 147 2.61 14.65 -14.14
CA PRO A 147 2.71 15.87 -14.94
C PRO A 147 3.18 17.11 -14.15
N MET A 148 3.31 17.01 -12.82
CA MET A 148 3.55 18.18 -11.99
C MET A 148 5.03 18.50 -11.88
N ARG A 149 5.41 19.76 -12.15
CA ARG A 149 6.72 20.32 -11.89
C ARG A 149 6.65 21.17 -10.62
N LEU A 150 6.82 20.53 -9.47
CA LEU A 150 6.82 21.20 -8.19
C LEU A 150 8.27 21.27 -7.69
N PRO A 151 8.87 22.49 -7.60
CA PRO A 151 10.27 22.65 -7.17
C PRO A 151 10.57 22.05 -5.80
N GLN A 152 9.56 22.00 -4.94
CA GLN A 152 9.68 21.47 -3.58
C GLN A 152 9.72 19.93 -3.54
N LEU A 153 9.26 19.25 -4.61
CA LEU A 153 9.27 17.78 -4.65
C LEU A 153 10.64 17.27 -5.11
N PRO A 154 11.20 16.26 -4.45
CA PRO A 154 12.44 15.64 -4.89
C PRO A 154 12.27 14.94 -6.24
N ALA A 155 13.41 14.62 -6.89
CA ALA A 155 13.42 13.71 -8.02
C ALA A 155 12.87 12.35 -7.59
N ARG A 156 11.88 11.80 -8.31
CA ARG A 156 11.04 10.70 -7.83
C ARG A 156 10.48 9.78 -8.92
N ALA A 157 11.09 9.78 -10.10
CA ALA A 157 10.53 9.09 -11.27
C ALA A 157 10.12 7.64 -10.96
N ILE A 158 11.04 6.84 -10.44
CA ILE A 158 10.76 5.43 -10.13
C ILE A 158 9.77 5.30 -8.97
N TYR A 159 9.98 6.06 -7.88
CA TYR A 159 9.07 6.01 -6.73
C TYR A 159 7.63 6.35 -7.14
N ALA A 160 7.42 7.47 -7.84
CA ALA A 160 6.12 7.86 -8.34
C ALA A 160 5.52 6.80 -9.28
N GLY A 161 6.35 6.24 -10.18
CA GLY A 161 5.96 5.14 -11.07
C GLY A 161 5.48 3.91 -10.32
N THR A 162 6.21 3.47 -9.27
CA THR A 162 5.81 2.30 -8.47
C THR A 162 4.51 2.57 -7.69
N LYS A 163 4.30 3.80 -7.22
CA LYS A 163 3.08 4.17 -6.50
C LYS A 163 1.88 4.33 -7.44
N ALA A 164 2.09 4.84 -8.67
CA ALA A 164 1.06 4.86 -9.71
C ALA A 164 0.67 3.43 -10.16
N PHE A 165 1.65 2.55 -10.33
CA PHE A 165 1.41 1.12 -10.56
C PHE A 165 0.50 0.53 -9.48
N MET A 166 0.77 0.82 -8.20
CA MET A 166 0.00 0.28 -7.08
C MET A 166 -1.47 0.74 -7.11
N VAL A 167 -1.73 2.00 -7.49
CA VAL A 167 -3.09 2.53 -7.66
C VAL A 167 -3.81 1.78 -8.76
N ALA A 168 -3.24 1.74 -9.97
CA ALA A 168 -3.84 1.06 -11.12
C ALA A 168 -4.04 -0.45 -10.87
N PHE A 169 -3.04 -1.12 -10.30
CA PHE A 169 -3.12 -2.53 -9.92
C PHE A 169 -4.28 -2.80 -8.97
N THR A 170 -4.44 -1.98 -7.92
CA THR A 170 -5.49 -2.19 -6.93
C THR A 170 -6.88 -1.94 -7.51
N GLN A 171 -7.04 -0.91 -8.35
CA GLN A 171 -8.33 -0.60 -9.00
C GLN A 171 -8.77 -1.74 -9.94
N VAL A 172 -7.86 -2.24 -10.79
CA VAL A 172 -8.18 -3.34 -11.71
C VAL A 172 -8.44 -4.63 -10.95
N LEU A 173 -7.61 -4.96 -9.95
CA LEU A 173 -7.81 -6.14 -9.11
C LEU A 173 -9.15 -6.10 -8.35
N ALA A 174 -9.59 -4.93 -7.91
CA ALA A 174 -10.90 -4.77 -7.26
C ALA A 174 -12.06 -5.09 -8.23
N ALA A 175 -11.92 -4.66 -9.49
CA ALA A 175 -12.90 -4.99 -10.53
C ALA A 175 -12.93 -6.50 -10.84
N GLU A 176 -11.77 -7.16 -10.92
CA GLU A 176 -11.68 -8.61 -11.12
C GLU A 176 -12.28 -9.42 -9.96
N LEU A 177 -12.20 -8.89 -8.74
CA LEU A 177 -12.70 -9.54 -7.52
C LEU A 177 -14.11 -9.09 -7.11
N ALA A 178 -14.80 -8.33 -7.96
CA ALA A 178 -16.15 -7.87 -7.67
C ALA A 178 -17.09 -9.05 -7.42
N GLY A 179 -17.95 -8.95 -6.39
CA GLY A 179 -18.90 -10.01 -6.01
C GLY A 179 -18.31 -11.17 -5.21
N THR A 180 -16.99 -11.21 -4.97
CA THR A 180 -16.33 -12.31 -4.22
C THR A 180 -16.40 -12.15 -2.69
N GLY A 181 -16.87 -11.00 -2.20
CA GLY A 181 -16.84 -10.66 -0.77
C GLY A 181 -15.49 -10.13 -0.25
N LEU A 182 -14.47 -10.02 -1.12
CA LEU A 182 -13.19 -9.43 -0.78
C LEU A 182 -13.24 -7.91 -0.89
N LYS A 183 -12.60 -7.21 0.08
CA LYS A 183 -12.46 -5.77 0.07
C LYS A 183 -11.03 -5.38 -0.33
N LEU A 184 -10.90 -4.45 -1.26
CA LEU A 184 -9.62 -3.89 -1.66
C LEU A 184 -9.59 -2.39 -1.40
N GLN A 185 -8.44 -1.90 -0.99
CA GLN A 185 -8.20 -0.48 -0.83
C GLN A 185 -6.76 -0.12 -1.24
N VAL A 186 -6.60 0.98 -1.93
CA VAL A 186 -5.33 1.68 -2.05
C VAL A 186 -5.41 2.97 -1.26
N VAL A 187 -4.55 3.13 -0.26
CA VAL A 187 -4.45 4.38 0.50
C VAL A 187 -3.28 5.21 -0.04
N CYS A 188 -3.54 6.49 -0.31
CA CYS A 188 -2.59 7.41 -0.92
C CYS A 188 -2.22 8.53 0.06
N PRO A 189 -1.28 8.30 0.99
CA PRO A 189 -0.87 9.30 1.95
C PRO A 189 -0.15 10.47 1.27
N GLY A 190 -0.32 11.67 1.83
CA GLY A 190 0.63 12.76 1.69
C GLY A 190 1.85 12.54 2.59
N ILE A 191 2.35 13.62 3.20
CA ILE A 191 3.46 13.51 4.15
C ILE A 191 2.93 13.08 5.52
N VAL A 192 3.49 11.99 6.03
CA VAL A 192 3.11 11.41 7.33
C VAL A 192 4.27 11.50 8.30
N VAL A 193 3.98 11.80 9.56
CA VAL A 193 4.96 11.81 10.64
C VAL A 193 5.52 10.39 10.83
N SER A 194 6.73 10.16 10.34
CA SER A 194 7.41 8.86 10.40
C SER A 194 8.90 9.01 10.09
N GLU A 195 9.68 7.96 10.32
CA GLU A 195 11.10 7.91 9.94
C GLU A 195 11.32 7.76 8.42
N PHE A 196 10.26 7.63 7.61
CA PHE A 196 10.38 7.31 6.18
C PHE A 196 11.17 8.38 5.42
N HIS A 197 10.79 9.66 5.57
CA HIS A 197 11.44 10.76 4.85
C HIS A 197 12.86 11.04 5.36
N THR A 198 13.07 11.03 6.68
CA THR A 198 14.40 11.25 7.28
C THR A 198 15.40 10.17 6.89
N ARG A 199 14.96 8.91 6.75
CA ARG A 199 15.81 7.83 6.20
C ARG A 199 16.18 8.02 4.75
N GLN A 200 15.41 8.80 4.00
CA GLN A 200 15.70 9.17 2.61
C GLN A 200 16.46 10.48 2.50
N GLY A 201 16.98 11.02 3.60
CA GLY A 201 17.73 12.28 3.64
C GLY A 201 16.88 13.53 3.46
N LEU A 202 15.56 13.43 3.60
CA LEU A 202 14.65 14.58 3.54
C LEU A 202 14.26 15.05 4.93
N ASP A 203 14.26 16.36 5.14
CA ASP A 203 13.64 16.99 6.31
C ASP A 203 12.24 17.50 5.98
N PRO A 204 11.19 16.83 6.44
CA PRO A 204 9.81 17.26 6.20
C PRO A 204 9.29 18.25 7.25
N SER A 205 10.12 18.80 8.13
CA SER A 205 9.67 19.59 9.30
C SER A 205 8.87 20.83 8.93
N GLY A 206 9.15 21.45 7.79
CA GLY A 206 8.43 22.63 7.27
C GLY A 206 7.16 22.35 6.49
N TRP A 207 6.72 21.09 6.38
CA TRP A 207 5.58 20.71 5.56
C TRP A 207 4.39 20.25 6.41
N PRO A 208 3.13 20.46 5.93
CA PRO A 208 1.96 19.88 6.59
C PRO A 208 2.09 18.36 6.64
N ARG A 209 1.92 17.80 7.83
CA ARG A 209 2.08 16.36 8.07
C ARG A 209 0.91 15.81 8.85
N LEU A 210 0.37 14.68 8.39
CA LEU A 210 -0.64 13.94 9.14
C LEU A 210 0.06 12.98 10.12
N SER A 211 -0.56 12.69 11.26
CA SER A 211 -0.10 11.60 12.11
C SER A 211 -0.34 10.24 11.43
N ALA A 212 0.49 9.24 11.74
CA ALA A 212 0.27 7.90 11.23
C ALA A 212 -1.06 7.30 11.76
N GLU A 213 -1.42 7.63 12.98
CA GLU A 213 -2.65 7.22 13.65
C GLU A 213 -3.90 7.79 12.95
N ASP A 214 -3.88 9.08 12.60
CA ASP A 214 -5.00 9.72 11.90
C ASP A 214 -5.15 9.20 10.48
N LEU A 215 -4.03 8.99 9.76
CA LEU A 215 -4.05 8.36 8.45
C LEU A 215 -4.72 6.98 8.50
N VAL A 216 -4.30 6.15 9.45
CA VAL A 216 -4.82 4.78 9.58
C VAL A 216 -6.28 4.78 10.01
N ARG A 217 -6.68 5.71 10.90
CA ARG A 217 -8.08 5.88 11.29
C ARG A 217 -8.96 6.18 10.08
N GLY A 218 -8.55 7.13 9.23
CA GLY A 218 -9.26 7.49 8.00
C GLY A 218 -9.30 6.32 7.01
N SER A 219 -8.15 5.69 6.73
CA SER A 219 -8.07 4.52 5.84
C SER A 219 -8.99 3.38 6.29
N LEU A 220 -9.01 3.06 7.57
CA LEU A 220 -9.86 1.96 8.07
C LEU A 220 -11.35 2.32 8.05
N ALA A 221 -11.71 3.58 8.24
CA ALA A 221 -13.09 4.06 8.07
C ALA A 221 -13.52 3.96 6.60
N ASP A 222 -12.65 4.37 5.68
CA ASP A 222 -12.86 4.24 4.24
C ASP A 222 -12.98 2.78 3.79
N LEU A 223 -12.15 1.87 4.33
CA LEU A 223 -12.24 0.43 4.05
C LEU A 223 -13.59 -0.15 4.51
N ASP A 224 -14.05 0.24 5.69
CA ASP A 224 -15.34 -0.19 6.22
C ASP A 224 -16.49 0.30 5.32
N ALA A 225 -16.39 1.54 4.81
CA ALA A 225 -17.34 2.15 3.87
C ALA A 225 -17.20 1.63 2.43
N GLY A 226 -16.20 0.80 2.12
CA GLY A 226 -15.98 0.27 0.78
C GLY A 226 -15.30 1.24 -0.19
N VAL A 227 -14.64 2.29 0.30
CA VAL A 227 -13.91 3.25 -0.52
C VAL A 227 -12.62 2.60 -1.05
N LEU A 228 -12.51 2.50 -2.37
CA LEU A 228 -11.40 1.83 -3.04
C LEU A 228 -10.10 2.67 -3.01
N VAL A 229 -10.19 3.96 -3.36
CA VAL A 229 -9.05 4.89 -3.34
C VAL A 229 -9.22 5.84 -2.18
N SER A 230 -8.45 5.60 -1.11
CA SER A 230 -8.53 6.36 0.13
C SER A 230 -7.45 7.46 0.16
N VAL A 231 -7.87 8.70 0.33
CA VAL A 231 -7.01 9.87 0.58
C VAL A 231 -7.56 10.60 1.80
N PRO A 232 -7.21 10.19 3.03
CA PRO A 232 -7.84 10.70 4.26
C PRO A 232 -7.74 12.21 4.49
N THR A 233 -6.89 12.91 3.73
CA THR A 233 -6.75 14.39 3.79
C THR A 233 -7.53 15.11 2.70
N LEU A 234 -8.25 14.41 1.82
CA LEU A 234 -9.02 15.01 0.74
C LEU A 234 -10.41 15.40 1.27
N GLU A 235 -10.69 16.69 1.32
CA GLU A 235 -11.97 17.22 1.83
C GLU A 235 -13.13 16.91 0.88
N ASP A 236 -12.90 17.00 -0.44
CA ASP A 236 -13.91 16.70 -1.45
C ASP A 236 -13.55 15.43 -2.23
N PRO A 237 -14.16 14.28 -1.90
CA PRO A 237 -13.91 13.03 -2.62
C PRO A 237 -14.41 13.02 -4.08
N ALA A 238 -15.26 13.97 -4.49
CA ALA A 238 -15.76 14.08 -5.86
C ALA A 238 -14.63 14.30 -6.89
N VAL A 239 -13.48 14.85 -6.46
CA VAL A 239 -12.27 15.00 -7.29
C VAL A 239 -11.83 13.67 -7.92
N PHE A 240 -12.01 12.53 -7.24
CA PHE A 240 -11.70 11.23 -7.83
C PHE A 240 -12.66 10.87 -8.96
N GLY A 241 -13.94 11.19 -8.82
CA GLY A 241 -14.92 11.02 -9.91
C GLY A 241 -14.55 11.80 -11.17
N GLU A 242 -13.99 13.00 -11.02
CA GLU A 242 -13.48 13.79 -12.15
C GLU A 242 -12.29 13.12 -12.84
N VAL A 243 -11.35 12.57 -12.05
CA VAL A 243 -10.19 11.83 -12.59
C VAL A 243 -10.64 10.58 -13.35
N GLU A 244 -11.54 9.79 -12.78
CA GLU A 244 -12.10 8.59 -13.41
C GLU A 244 -12.86 8.93 -14.69
N ALA A 245 -13.67 9.99 -14.67
CA ALA A 245 -14.38 10.48 -15.87
C ALA A 245 -13.41 10.92 -16.97
N ALA A 246 -12.31 11.59 -16.61
CA ALA A 246 -11.27 11.99 -17.56
C ALA A 246 -10.56 10.78 -18.18
N GLN A 247 -10.26 9.76 -17.39
CA GLN A 247 -9.66 8.50 -17.86
C GLN A 247 -10.61 7.73 -18.78
N ALA A 248 -11.89 7.61 -18.42
CA ALA A 248 -12.91 6.97 -19.24
C ALA A 248 -13.09 7.70 -20.58
N LYS A 249 -13.10 9.04 -20.56
CA LYS A 249 -13.15 9.85 -21.76
C LYS A 249 -11.92 9.64 -22.65
N LEU A 250 -10.72 9.60 -22.06
CA LEU A 250 -9.50 9.31 -22.81
C LEU A 250 -9.58 7.96 -23.51
N LEU A 251 -9.97 6.91 -22.80
CA LEU A 251 -10.11 5.57 -23.36
C LEU A 251 -11.16 5.53 -24.48
N SER A 252 -12.38 6.01 -24.23
CA SER A 252 -13.48 5.97 -25.21
C SER A 252 -13.18 6.75 -26.49
N GLN A 253 -12.49 7.87 -26.38
CA GLN A 253 -12.11 8.68 -27.55
C GLN A 253 -10.87 8.15 -28.27
N SER A 254 -10.07 7.30 -27.66
CA SER A 254 -8.86 6.75 -28.26
C SER A 254 -9.06 5.40 -28.95
N LEU A 255 -10.16 4.69 -28.66
CA LEU A 255 -10.51 3.42 -29.31
C LEU A 255 -11.09 3.66 -30.72
N ARG A 256 -10.23 4.06 -31.67
CA ARG A 256 -10.60 4.40 -33.05
C ARG A 256 -9.73 3.60 -34.01
N PRO A 257 -10.30 3.17 -35.17
CA PRO A 257 -9.56 2.42 -36.18
C PRO A 257 -8.66 3.30 -37.08
N ALA A 258 -8.65 4.63 -36.89
CA ALA A 258 -7.91 5.59 -37.70
C ALA A 258 -7.15 6.58 -36.84
N LEU A 259 -6.10 7.17 -37.39
CA LEU A 259 -5.36 8.26 -36.77
C LEU A 259 -6.26 9.45 -36.49
N ALA A 260 -5.94 10.22 -35.48
CA ALA A 260 -6.61 11.49 -35.20
C ALA A 260 -6.35 12.48 -36.33
N THR A 261 -7.36 13.33 -36.63
CA THR A 261 -7.33 14.29 -37.74
C THR A 261 -6.14 15.27 -37.71
N ARG A 262 -5.57 15.52 -36.49
CA ARG A 262 -4.38 16.37 -36.34
C ARG A 262 -3.10 15.81 -37.00
N TYR A 263 -3.10 14.53 -37.40
CA TYR A 263 -1.97 13.93 -38.13
C TYR A 263 -2.14 13.99 -39.67
N GLY A 264 -3.20 14.63 -40.14
CA GLY A 264 -3.57 14.64 -41.55
C GLY A 264 -4.24 13.35 -42.00
N GLN A 265 -4.81 13.36 -43.21
CA GLN A 265 -5.17 12.10 -43.89
C GLN A 265 -3.95 11.60 -44.66
N PRO A 266 -3.73 10.27 -44.77
CA PRO A 266 -2.69 9.73 -45.62
C PRO A 266 -2.90 10.08 -47.12
#